data_2af343e4f6f8608ce81af37d1f78efe4
#
_entry.id   2af343e4f6f8608ce81af37d1f78efe4
#
_cell.length_a   1.000
_cell.length_b   1.000
_cell.length_c   1.000
_cell.angle_alpha   90.00
_cell.angle_beta   90.00
_cell.angle_gamma   90.00
#
_symmetry.space_group_name_H-M   'P 1'
#
loop_
_entity.id
_entity.type
_entity.pdbx_description
1 polymer ?
#
loop_
_entity_poly.entity_id
_entity_poly.type
_entity_poly.pdbx_seq_one_letter_code
_entity_poly.pdbx_strand_id
1 'polypeptide(L)'
;MNTKPDDGALGRSRNSGIGQIRIGLAQINPTVGALDSNSELIIKFARHAKNAGAHIALFPEMVLTGYPVEDFALRPSFRAASRKALVALAHQITEAEFGQMVLVVGYLDETDGAPQNAIALIQAGELKARYIKHHLPNYGVFDEFRNFVPGTQSLVARICGIDIGFAICEDIWQEGGPVAELATRNIGLLLVPNGSPFERAKSDQRLSLVQRRAKQVGAPLVYVNMCGGQDDLVFDGDSVVVDAQGGLIARSPQFEEGLMVVDIDARLLSSTPDVLISDIPNAPYDRLRHGIATRFDDCEEVWQALVLGLRDYVRKNGFTSVALGLSGGIDSALVATIAADAIGASNVYGVALPSKYSSDHSLADAAELALNTGINYRILPIEPMVSAFMGATRLEGLAEENLQARVRGTTLMGISNQEGHLILATGNKSELAVGYSTLYGDAVGGFAPIKDIFKVDVWRLAKWRNSVALERGEVAPIPERSISKEPSAELRPDQRDSDSLPEYPLLDRILAIYVEESGSIDAIVKAGFDRELAIRIINLVDRAEYKRRQYPPGPKVSGMAFGKDRRLPMTSHWHE
;
A
#
# COMPACT_ATOMS: atom_id res chain seq x y z
N MET A 1 -35.54 -60.76 43.38
CA MET A 1 -35.84 -59.33 43.30
C MET A 1 -34.55 -58.64 42.96
N ASN A 2 -34.36 -58.34 41.70
CA ASN A 2 -33.16 -57.71 41.14
C ASN A 2 -33.47 -56.24 40.87
N THR A 3 -32.85 -55.35 41.57
CA THR A 3 -32.81 -53.90 41.24
C THR A 3 -31.55 -53.61 40.46
N LYS A 4 -31.72 -53.18 39.18
CA LYS A 4 -30.65 -52.63 38.33
C LYS A 4 -30.23 -51.24 38.84
N PRO A 5 -28.93 -50.87 38.77
CA PRO A 5 -28.53 -49.49 38.98
C PRO A 5 -28.86 -48.62 37.76
N ASP A 6 -29.35 -47.45 38.07
CA ASP A 6 -29.70 -46.39 37.15
C ASP A 6 -28.42 -45.71 36.61
N ASP A 7 -28.16 -45.82 35.29
CA ASP A 7 -27.09 -45.14 34.60
C ASP A 7 -27.47 -43.66 34.43
N GLY A 8 -27.14 -42.85 35.44
CA GLY A 8 -27.28 -41.41 35.38
C GLY A 8 -26.36 -40.82 34.32
N ALA A 9 -26.86 -40.59 33.11
CA ALA A 9 -26.20 -39.78 32.09
C ALA A 9 -25.99 -38.36 32.61
N LEU A 10 -24.76 -38.07 33.01
CA LEU A 10 -24.28 -36.72 33.29
C LEU A 10 -24.34 -35.89 31.99
N GLY A 11 -25.50 -35.31 31.71
CA GLY A 11 -25.66 -34.24 30.78
C GLY A 11 -24.81 -33.05 31.21
N ARG A 12 -23.61 -32.90 30.66
CA ARG A 12 -22.82 -31.67 30.81
C ARG A 12 -23.65 -30.53 30.22
N SER A 13 -24.24 -29.72 31.06
CA SER A 13 -24.80 -28.42 30.71
C SER A 13 -23.71 -27.66 29.95
N ARG A 14 -23.91 -27.44 28.64
CA ARG A 14 -23.05 -26.55 27.87
C ARG A 14 -23.21 -25.14 28.45
N ASN A 15 -22.21 -24.70 29.20
CA ASN A 15 -22.16 -23.36 29.75
C ASN A 15 -22.06 -22.37 28.59
N SER A 16 -23.17 -21.78 28.15
CA SER A 16 -23.26 -20.73 27.11
C SER A 16 -22.80 -19.37 27.69
N GLY A 17 -21.66 -19.37 28.38
CA GLY A 17 -21.11 -18.18 28.98
C GLY A 17 -20.37 -17.28 27.95
N ILE A 18 -20.08 -16.05 28.40
CA ILE A 18 -19.17 -15.12 27.70
C ILE A 18 -17.80 -15.23 28.38
N GLY A 19 -16.76 -15.42 27.58
CA GLY A 19 -15.36 -15.39 28.01
C GLY A 19 -14.64 -14.13 27.54
N GLN A 20 -13.51 -13.85 28.17
CA GLN A 20 -12.64 -12.74 27.79
C GLN A 20 -11.39 -13.27 27.11
N ILE A 21 -10.98 -12.62 26.02
CA ILE A 21 -9.72 -12.92 25.34
C ILE A 21 -8.99 -11.62 24.98
N ARG A 22 -7.68 -11.59 25.22
CA ARG A 22 -6.80 -10.48 24.87
C ARG A 22 -6.04 -10.82 23.62
N ILE A 23 -6.11 -9.95 22.60
CA ILE A 23 -5.47 -10.13 21.30
C ILE A 23 -4.54 -8.96 21.02
N GLY A 24 -3.30 -9.28 20.64
CA GLY A 24 -2.35 -8.33 20.09
C GLY A 24 -2.42 -8.36 18.56
N LEU A 25 -2.80 -7.24 17.93
CA LEU A 25 -2.79 -7.06 16.49
C LEU A 25 -1.47 -6.38 16.10
N ALA A 26 -0.61 -7.09 15.39
CA ALA A 26 0.70 -6.60 14.95
C ALA A 26 0.58 -5.98 13.55
N GLN A 27 0.39 -4.67 13.47
CA GLN A 27 0.40 -3.89 12.24
C GLN A 27 1.85 -3.58 11.88
N ILE A 28 2.48 -4.39 11.00
CA ILE A 28 3.92 -4.37 10.75
C ILE A 28 4.25 -4.34 9.26
N ASN A 29 5.52 -3.99 8.96
CA ASN A 29 6.05 -3.76 7.61
C ASN A 29 7.07 -4.82 7.21
N PRO A 30 6.65 -6.01 6.75
CA PRO A 30 7.57 -7.02 6.24
C PRO A 30 8.15 -6.62 4.88
N THR A 31 9.32 -7.17 4.57
CA THR A 31 9.95 -7.02 3.24
C THR A 31 9.85 -8.34 2.48
N VAL A 32 9.42 -8.31 1.22
CA VAL A 32 9.31 -9.52 0.39
C VAL A 32 10.66 -10.21 0.27
N GLY A 33 10.67 -11.52 0.59
CA GLY A 33 11.86 -12.37 0.52
C GLY A 33 12.83 -12.27 1.70
N ALA A 34 12.67 -11.32 2.62
CA ALA A 34 13.55 -11.14 3.78
C ALA A 34 13.12 -12.05 4.97
N LEU A 35 13.11 -13.36 4.76
CA LEU A 35 12.56 -14.36 5.69
C LEU A 35 13.12 -14.24 7.12
N ASP A 36 14.43 -14.04 7.25
CA ASP A 36 15.08 -13.94 8.57
C ASP A 36 14.66 -12.65 9.29
N SER A 37 14.75 -11.49 8.63
CA SER A 37 14.35 -10.20 9.21
C SER A 37 12.84 -10.15 9.52
N ASN A 38 12.00 -10.75 8.67
CA ASN A 38 10.57 -10.85 8.93
C ASN A 38 10.30 -11.76 10.14
N SER A 39 11.04 -12.87 10.31
CA SER A 39 10.95 -13.73 11.49
C SER A 39 11.34 -12.98 12.77
N GLU A 40 12.43 -12.22 12.75
CA GLU A 40 12.86 -11.37 13.86
C GLU A 40 11.80 -10.32 14.21
N LEU A 41 11.18 -9.70 13.20
CA LEU A 41 10.10 -8.74 13.38
C LEU A 41 8.87 -9.40 14.03
N ILE A 42 8.46 -10.58 13.58
CA ILE A 42 7.37 -11.37 14.19
C ILE A 42 7.67 -11.66 15.67
N ILE A 43 8.87 -12.16 15.97
CA ILE A 43 9.28 -12.48 17.35
C ILE A 43 9.28 -11.23 18.23
N LYS A 44 9.79 -10.11 17.73
CA LYS A 44 9.77 -8.83 18.45
C LYS A 44 8.36 -8.44 18.85
N PHE A 45 7.42 -8.45 17.92
CA PHE A 45 6.03 -8.07 18.19
C PHE A 45 5.29 -9.12 19.01
N ALA A 46 5.61 -10.42 18.87
CA ALA A 46 5.10 -11.48 19.73
C ALA A 46 5.52 -11.27 21.20
N ARG A 47 6.78 -10.87 21.46
CA ARG A 47 7.24 -10.52 22.82
C ARG A 47 6.47 -9.31 23.38
N HIS A 48 6.25 -8.28 22.58
CA HIS A 48 5.45 -7.12 23.01
C HIS A 48 4.01 -7.54 23.35
N ALA A 49 3.38 -8.38 22.53
CA ALA A 49 2.04 -8.92 22.78
C ALA A 49 2.01 -9.76 24.06
N LYS A 50 2.99 -10.65 24.27
CA LYS A 50 3.14 -11.45 25.48
C LYS A 50 3.29 -10.58 26.72
N ASN A 51 4.13 -9.56 26.69
CA ASN A 51 4.35 -8.64 27.80
C ASN A 51 3.08 -7.83 28.14
N ALA A 52 2.22 -7.57 27.16
CA ALA A 52 0.90 -6.97 27.36
C ALA A 52 -0.17 -8.00 27.82
N GLY A 53 0.21 -9.26 28.02
CA GLY A 53 -0.68 -10.33 28.47
C GLY A 53 -1.61 -10.88 27.40
N ALA A 54 -1.27 -10.74 26.13
CA ALA A 54 -2.07 -11.28 25.03
C ALA A 54 -2.13 -12.82 25.07
N HIS A 55 -3.31 -13.36 24.74
CA HIS A 55 -3.53 -14.81 24.58
C HIS A 55 -3.31 -15.22 23.11
N ILE A 56 -3.51 -14.27 22.19
CA ILE A 56 -3.25 -14.45 20.75
C ILE A 56 -2.44 -13.25 20.26
N ALA A 57 -1.39 -13.51 19.47
CA ALA A 57 -0.71 -12.51 18.66
C ALA A 57 -1.09 -12.75 17.20
N LEU A 58 -1.79 -11.79 16.59
CA LEU A 58 -2.31 -11.86 15.23
C LEU A 58 -1.43 -11.00 14.30
N PHE A 59 -0.91 -11.63 13.26
CA PHE A 59 -0.04 -11.01 12.26
C PHE A 59 -0.74 -10.93 10.89
N PRO A 60 -0.29 -10.02 9.99
CA PRO A 60 -0.86 -9.86 8.66
C PRO A 60 -0.74 -11.10 7.76
N GLU A 61 -1.50 -11.07 6.68
CA GLU A 61 -1.39 -12.02 5.56
C GLU A 61 0.05 -12.07 5.04
N MET A 62 0.57 -13.28 4.81
CA MET A 62 1.92 -13.55 4.26
C MET A 62 3.06 -12.78 4.95
N VAL A 63 2.92 -12.41 6.20
CA VAL A 63 3.90 -11.58 6.93
C VAL A 63 5.31 -12.19 6.96
N LEU A 64 5.43 -13.52 6.96
CA LEU A 64 6.73 -14.20 6.99
C LEU A 64 7.50 -14.03 5.67
N THR A 65 6.81 -14.06 4.55
CA THR A 65 7.40 -13.91 3.20
C THR A 65 7.39 -12.48 2.68
N GLY A 66 6.59 -11.61 3.29
CA GLY A 66 6.15 -10.35 2.71
C GLY A 66 5.07 -10.56 1.64
N TYR A 67 4.38 -9.50 1.23
CA TYR A 67 3.29 -9.52 0.24
C TYR A 67 3.33 -8.24 -0.63
N PRO A 68 3.04 -8.35 -1.96
CA PRO A 68 2.82 -9.59 -2.72
C PRO A 68 4.14 -10.28 -3.14
N VAL A 69 4.16 -11.61 -3.11
CA VAL A 69 5.36 -12.39 -3.47
C VAL A 69 5.52 -12.62 -4.98
N GLU A 70 4.49 -12.30 -5.76
CA GLU A 70 4.48 -12.44 -7.23
C GLU A 70 5.02 -13.81 -7.69
N ASP A 71 5.83 -13.84 -8.75
CA ASP A 71 6.40 -15.07 -9.32
C ASP A 71 7.35 -15.83 -8.36
N PHE A 72 7.72 -15.28 -7.21
CA PHE A 72 8.42 -16.05 -6.19
C PHE A 72 7.58 -17.23 -5.67
N ALA A 73 6.25 -17.09 -5.63
CA ALA A 73 5.35 -18.19 -5.28
C ALA A 73 5.55 -19.42 -6.16
N LEU A 74 5.88 -19.23 -7.44
CA LEU A 74 6.07 -20.30 -8.41
C LEU A 74 7.42 -21.03 -8.26
N ARG A 75 8.37 -20.46 -7.49
CA ARG A 75 9.70 -21.06 -7.28
C ARG A 75 9.69 -22.10 -6.17
N PRO A 76 9.98 -23.40 -6.44
CA PRO A 76 10.02 -24.44 -5.41
C PRO A 76 10.98 -24.12 -4.27
N SER A 77 12.14 -23.51 -4.58
CA SER A 77 13.13 -23.12 -3.59
C SER A 77 12.60 -22.06 -2.61
N PHE A 78 11.80 -21.09 -3.08
CA PHE A 78 11.24 -20.05 -2.23
C PHE A 78 10.13 -20.61 -1.32
N ARG A 79 9.27 -21.50 -1.84
CA ARG A 79 8.27 -22.20 -1.03
C ARG A 79 8.91 -23.06 0.06
N ALA A 80 9.95 -23.82 -0.31
CA ALA A 80 10.71 -24.61 0.66
C ALA A 80 11.39 -23.73 1.73
N ALA A 81 11.94 -22.57 1.34
CA ALA A 81 12.52 -21.61 2.26
C ALA A 81 11.47 -21.02 3.22
N SER A 82 10.28 -20.66 2.73
CA SER A 82 9.17 -20.17 3.56
C SER A 82 8.76 -21.20 4.63
N ARG A 83 8.57 -22.45 4.23
CA ARG A 83 8.22 -23.54 5.15
C ARG A 83 9.31 -23.80 6.20
N LYS A 84 10.58 -23.78 5.76
CA LYS A 84 11.73 -23.91 6.67
C LYS A 84 11.78 -22.76 7.68
N ALA A 85 11.56 -21.52 7.23
CA ALA A 85 11.51 -20.34 8.09
C ALA A 85 10.34 -20.43 9.10
N LEU A 86 9.16 -20.90 8.67
CA LEU A 86 8.02 -21.14 9.57
C LEU A 86 8.35 -22.14 10.67
N VAL A 87 8.99 -23.28 10.34
CA VAL A 87 9.40 -24.28 11.32
C VAL A 87 10.44 -23.70 12.27
N ALA A 88 11.42 -22.97 11.78
CA ALA A 88 12.43 -22.30 12.59
C ALA A 88 11.81 -21.25 13.52
N LEU A 89 10.84 -20.46 13.02
CA LEU A 89 10.07 -19.52 13.82
C LEU A 89 9.28 -20.24 14.91
N ALA A 90 8.58 -21.32 14.57
CA ALA A 90 7.81 -22.09 15.54
C ALA A 90 8.70 -22.57 16.71
N HIS A 91 9.88 -23.12 16.42
CA HIS A 91 10.82 -23.56 17.47
C HIS A 91 11.31 -22.41 18.38
N GLN A 92 11.30 -21.18 17.93
CA GLN A 92 11.65 -20.01 18.76
C GLN A 92 10.50 -19.56 19.67
N ILE A 93 9.25 -19.96 19.38
CA ILE A 93 8.06 -19.64 20.19
C ILE A 93 7.90 -20.69 21.29
N THR A 94 8.85 -20.71 22.23
CA THR A 94 8.88 -21.70 23.31
C THR A 94 7.84 -21.41 24.38
N GLU A 95 7.37 -22.46 25.07
CA GLU A 95 6.48 -22.31 26.22
C GLU A 95 7.14 -21.52 27.37
N ALA A 96 8.44 -21.69 27.56
CA ALA A 96 9.19 -20.97 28.59
C ALA A 96 9.14 -19.45 28.43
N GLU A 97 9.19 -18.95 27.18
CA GLU A 97 9.17 -17.50 26.90
C GLU A 97 7.75 -16.99 26.64
N PHE A 98 6.95 -17.71 25.85
CA PHE A 98 5.64 -17.22 25.36
C PHE A 98 4.46 -17.85 26.11
N GLY A 99 4.69 -18.84 26.97
CA GLY A 99 3.64 -19.56 27.69
C GLY A 99 2.68 -20.25 26.74
N GLN A 100 1.39 -20.09 26.97
CA GLN A 100 0.32 -20.69 26.15
C GLN A 100 -0.22 -19.72 25.08
N MET A 101 0.47 -18.59 24.82
CA MET A 101 0.05 -17.65 23.76
C MET A 101 0.12 -18.32 22.39
N VAL A 102 -0.93 -18.12 21.58
CA VAL A 102 -1.00 -18.61 20.20
C VAL A 102 -0.59 -17.49 19.25
N LEU A 103 0.31 -17.77 18.31
CA LEU A 103 0.61 -16.87 17.19
C LEU A 103 -0.18 -17.31 15.96
N VAL A 104 -0.77 -16.35 15.26
CA VAL A 104 -1.39 -16.53 13.93
C VAL A 104 -0.54 -15.81 12.91
N VAL A 105 0.19 -16.55 12.06
CA VAL A 105 1.24 -16.03 11.18
C VAL A 105 0.92 -16.36 9.72
N GLY A 106 0.83 -15.32 8.86
CA GLY A 106 0.69 -15.48 7.41
C GLY A 106 1.99 -15.93 6.74
N TYR A 107 1.94 -16.91 5.82
CA TYR A 107 3.11 -17.45 5.12
C TYR A 107 2.74 -18.05 3.77
N LEU A 108 3.76 -18.30 2.94
CA LEU A 108 3.62 -19.06 1.70
C LEU A 108 3.77 -20.56 1.99
N ASP A 109 2.70 -21.32 1.77
CA ASP A 109 2.68 -22.78 1.90
C ASP A 109 2.67 -23.47 0.54
N GLU A 110 2.69 -24.80 0.56
CA GLU A 110 2.43 -25.64 -0.62
C GLU A 110 1.76 -26.96 -0.23
N THR A 111 0.92 -27.46 -1.12
CA THR A 111 0.39 -28.84 -1.07
C THR A 111 0.60 -29.46 -2.44
N ASP A 112 1.24 -30.63 -2.49
CA ASP A 112 1.54 -31.38 -3.74
C ASP A 112 2.26 -30.52 -4.80
N GLY A 113 3.16 -29.63 -4.35
CA GLY A 113 3.90 -28.71 -5.20
C GLY A 113 3.13 -27.48 -5.67
N ALA A 114 1.86 -27.32 -5.29
CA ALA A 114 1.05 -26.16 -5.60
C ALA A 114 1.17 -25.07 -4.51
N PRO A 115 1.52 -23.81 -4.86
CA PRO A 115 1.67 -22.73 -3.90
C PRO A 115 0.34 -22.30 -3.30
N GLN A 116 0.33 -21.94 -2.02
CA GLN A 116 -0.85 -21.56 -1.26
C GLN A 116 -0.56 -20.35 -0.35
N ASN A 117 -1.46 -19.39 -0.33
CA ASN A 117 -1.50 -18.32 0.65
C ASN A 117 -2.16 -18.87 1.92
N ALA A 118 -1.45 -18.92 3.04
CA ALA A 118 -1.89 -19.60 4.24
C ALA A 118 -1.56 -18.84 5.53
N ILE A 119 -2.25 -19.21 6.61
CA ILE A 119 -1.86 -18.88 7.97
C ILE A 119 -1.55 -20.13 8.76
N ALA A 120 -0.60 -20.01 9.68
CA ALA A 120 -0.21 -21.01 10.64
C ALA A 120 -0.61 -20.60 12.06
N LEU A 121 -1.12 -21.53 12.85
CA LEU A 121 -1.34 -21.38 14.28
C LEU A 121 -0.17 -22.06 15.01
N ILE A 122 0.63 -21.26 15.73
CA ILE A 122 1.84 -21.70 16.43
C ILE A 122 1.64 -21.55 17.94
N GLN A 123 1.95 -22.59 18.71
CA GLN A 123 1.95 -22.55 20.16
C GLN A 123 3.01 -23.50 20.72
N ALA A 124 3.76 -23.05 21.72
CA ALA A 124 4.71 -23.85 22.50
C ALA A 124 5.69 -24.65 21.62
N GLY A 125 6.22 -24.02 20.58
CA GLY A 125 7.21 -24.64 19.67
C GLY A 125 6.63 -25.46 18.51
N GLU A 126 5.32 -25.59 18.42
CA GLU A 126 4.65 -26.49 17.48
C GLU A 126 3.66 -25.75 16.55
N LEU A 127 3.55 -26.25 15.32
CA LEU A 127 2.48 -25.90 14.41
C LEU A 127 1.21 -26.68 14.78
N LYS A 128 0.18 -25.99 15.27
CA LYS A 128 -1.07 -26.61 15.73
C LYS A 128 -2.11 -26.80 14.64
N ALA A 129 -2.20 -25.82 13.73
CA ALA A 129 -3.13 -25.86 12.60
C ALA A 129 -2.65 -24.93 11.47
N ARG A 130 -3.25 -25.09 10.30
CA ARG A 130 -3.12 -24.17 9.17
C ARG A 130 -4.47 -23.91 8.52
N TYR A 131 -4.66 -22.72 7.99
CA TYR A 131 -5.80 -22.36 7.14
C TYR A 131 -5.27 -21.80 5.81
N ILE A 132 -5.87 -22.18 4.71
CA ILE A 132 -5.48 -21.79 3.35
C ILE A 132 -6.54 -20.86 2.79
N LYS A 133 -6.13 -19.71 2.27
CA LYS A 133 -6.99 -18.70 1.65
C LYS A 133 -7.88 -19.34 0.58
N HIS A 134 -9.18 -19.07 0.66
CA HIS A 134 -10.16 -19.63 -0.24
C HIS A 134 -10.39 -18.75 -1.46
N HIS A 135 -10.68 -17.46 -1.25
CA HIS A 135 -10.90 -16.52 -2.33
C HIS A 135 -9.59 -15.84 -2.74
N LEU A 136 -9.22 -16.00 -4.00
CA LEU A 136 -8.03 -15.42 -4.60
C LEU A 136 -8.44 -14.21 -5.46
N PRO A 137 -8.03 -12.98 -5.14
CA PRO A 137 -8.36 -11.82 -5.97
C PRO A 137 -7.62 -11.85 -7.30
N ASN A 138 -8.33 -11.51 -8.38
CA ASN A 138 -7.77 -11.46 -9.74
C ASN A 138 -8.31 -10.25 -10.50
N TYR A 139 -8.20 -9.07 -9.89
CA TYR A 139 -8.65 -7.79 -10.41
C TYR A 139 -7.72 -6.66 -9.92
N GLY A 140 -7.70 -5.53 -10.63
CA GLY A 140 -6.82 -4.40 -10.29
C GLY A 140 -5.36 -4.82 -10.21
N VAL A 141 -4.76 -4.62 -9.03
CA VAL A 141 -3.36 -4.97 -8.76
C VAL A 141 -3.14 -6.44 -8.43
N PHE A 142 -4.20 -7.21 -8.21
CA PHE A 142 -4.12 -8.60 -7.78
C PHE A 142 -4.09 -9.56 -8.96
N ASP A 143 -3.25 -10.60 -8.84
CA ASP A 143 -3.08 -11.66 -9.84
C ASP A 143 -2.89 -13.02 -9.12
N GLU A 144 -3.68 -13.26 -8.06
CA GLU A 144 -3.46 -14.41 -7.19
C GLU A 144 -3.86 -15.75 -7.82
N PHE A 145 -4.79 -15.78 -8.78
CA PHE A 145 -5.09 -17.00 -9.54
C PHE A 145 -3.88 -17.54 -10.32
N ARG A 146 -2.97 -16.66 -10.71
CA ARG A 146 -1.73 -17.06 -11.38
C ARG A 146 -0.76 -17.71 -10.40
N ASN A 147 -0.78 -17.27 -9.16
CA ASN A 147 0.28 -17.53 -8.18
C ASN A 147 -0.11 -18.60 -7.16
N PHE A 148 -1.40 -18.81 -6.88
CA PHE A 148 -1.84 -19.68 -5.79
C PHE A 148 -2.96 -20.63 -6.19
N VAL A 149 -3.07 -21.72 -5.44
CA VAL A 149 -4.21 -22.63 -5.47
C VAL A 149 -5.09 -22.36 -4.24
N PRO A 150 -6.43 -22.22 -4.41
CA PRO A 150 -7.33 -21.90 -3.31
C PRO A 150 -7.49 -23.06 -2.32
N GLY A 151 -7.71 -22.71 -1.05
CA GLY A 151 -8.20 -23.63 -0.04
C GLY A 151 -9.68 -24.00 -0.28
N THR A 152 -10.11 -25.11 0.31
CA THR A 152 -11.49 -25.62 0.15
C THR A 152 -12.20 -25.82 1.48
N GLN A 153 -11.55 -25.58 2.61
CA GLN A 153 -12.09 -25.87 3.95
C GLN A 153 -11.99 -24.65 4.84
N SER A 154 -13.02 -24.37 5.62
CA SER A 154 -12.94 -23.44 6.73
C SER A 154 -12.18 -24.06 7.90
N LEU A 155 -11.70 -23.23 8.82
CA LEU A 155 -11.03 -23.66 10.04
C LEU A 155 -11.70 -23.02 11.26
N VAL A 156 -12.03 -23.84 12.26
CA VAL A 156 -12.39 -23.39 13.62
C VAL A 156 -11.43 -24.02 14.61
N ALA A 157 -10.66 -23.18 15.34
CA ALA A 157 -9.81 -23.64 16.43
C ALA A 157 -10.37 -23.16 17.76
N ARG A 158 -10.38 -24.03 18.77
CA ARG A 158 -10.72 -23.64 20.14
C ARG A 158 -9.48 -23.18 20.88
N ILE A 159 -9.50 -21.92 21.31
CA ILE A 159 -8.43 -21.27 22.07
C ILE A 159 -9.06 -20.59 23.29
N CYS A 160 -8.58 -20.92 24.50
CA CYS A 160 -9.11 -20.39 25.75
C CYS A 160 -10.64 -20.61 25.89
N GLY A 161 -11.13 -21.77 25.45
CA GLY A 161 -12.57 -22.10 25.48
C GLY A 161 -13.43 -21.37 24.46
N ILE A 162 -12.86 -20.57 23.57
CA ILE A 162 -13.55 -19.80 22.51
C ILE A 162 -13.30 -20.47 21.16
N ASP A 163 -14.37 -20.71 20.41
CA ASP A 163 -14.31 -21.25 19.05
C ASP A 163 -14.05 -20.13 18.07
N ILE A 164 -12.83 -20.09 17.50
CA ILE A 164 -12.33 -19.02 16.66
C ILE A 164 -12.29 -19.48 15.20
N GLY A 165 -12.98 -18.73 14.34
CA GLY A 165 -12.91 -18.88 12.90
C GLY A 165 -11.79 -18.02 12.29
N PHE A 166 -11.32 -18.42 11.10
CA PHE A 166 -10.27 -17.72 10.36
C PHE A 166 -10.70 -17.44 8.93
N ALA A 167 -10.29 -16.30 8.43
CA ALA A 167 -10.41 -15.89 7.04
C ALA A 167 -9.20 -15.04 6.66
N ILE A 168 -8.79 -15.02 5.39
CA ILE A 168 -7.65 -14.23 4.93
C ILE A 168 -8.13 -13.22 3.88
N CYS A 169 -7.99 -11.93 4.18
CA CYS A 169 -8.17 -10.80 3.28
C CYS A 169 -9.41 -10.92 2.36
N GLU A 170 -9.24 -11.39 1.11
CA GLU A 170 -10.31 -11.52 0.10
C GLU A 170 -11.47 -12.42 0.54
N ASP A 171 -11.22 -13.34 1.48
CA ASP A 171 -12.26 -14.23 2.00
C ASP A 171 -13.47 -13.47 2.60
N ILE A 172 -13.26 -12.23 3.08
CA ILE A 172 -14.33 -11.40 3.61
C ILE A 172 -14.95 -10.47 2.55
N TRP A 173 -14.31 -10.26 1.39
CA TRP A 173 -14.84 -9.37 0.35
C TRP A 173 -15.90 -10.06 -0.51
N GLN A 174 -15.72 -11.34 -0.79
CA GLN A 174 -16.66 -12.11 -1.62
C GLN A 174 -17.79 -12.73 -0.80
N GLU A 175 -18.93 -12.94 -1.45
CA GLU A 175 -20.04 -13.66 -0.84
C GLU A 175 -19.83 -15.18 -0.92
N GLY A 176 -20.40 -15.92 0.01
CA GLY A 176 -20.17 -17.37 0.10
C GLY A 176 -18.86 -17.73 0.78
N GLY A 177 -18.29 -18.87 0.42
CA GLY A 177 -17.00 -19.35 0.91
C GLY A 177 -16.91 -19.50 2.43
N PRO A 178 -15.69 -19.31 3.01
CA PRO A 178 -15.43 -19.62 4.41
C PRO A 178 -16.26 -18.78 5.39
N VAL A 179 -16.55 -17.51 5.08
CA VAL A 179 -17.33 -16.64 5.98
C VAL A 179 -18.78 -17.11 6.08
N ALA A 180 -19.39 -17.52 4.96
CA ALA A 180 -20.74 -18.07 4.96
C ALA A 180 -20.81 -19.42 5.71
N GLU A 181 -19.81 -20.26 5.57
CA GLU A 181 -19.70 -21.51 6.32
C GLU A 181 -19.53 -21.25 7.82
N LEU A 182 -18.61 -20.37 8.22
CA LEU A 182 -18.38 -19.99 9.62
C LEU A 182 -19.62 -19.37 10.26
N ALA A 183 -20.46 -18.65 9.50
CA ALA A 183 -21.72 -18.13 10.00
C ALA A 183 -22.70 -19.25 10.45
N THR A 184 -22.66 -20.42 9.81
CA THR A 184 -23.48 -21.59 10.20
C THR A 184 -22.88 -22.34 11.38
N ARG A 185 -21.59 -22.18 11.66
CA ARG A 185 -20.87 -22.89 12.72
C ARG A 185 -20.98 -22.23 14.11
N ASN A 186 -21.65 -21.07 14.19
CA ASN A 186 -21.87 -20.35 15.46
C ASN A 186 -20.56 -20.07 16.22
N ILE A 187 -19.53 -19.55 15.54
CA ILE A 187 -18.23 -19.23 16.13
C ILE A 187 -18.33 -18.13 17.20
N GLY A 188 -17.39 -18.08 18.13
CA GLY A 188 -17.28 -17.03 19.16
C GLY A 188 -16.50 -15.79 18.72
N LEU A 189 -15.61 -15.92 17.72
CA LEU A 189 -14.72 -14.86 17.24
C LEU A 189 -14.26 -15.15 15.82
N LEU A 190 -14.06 -14.11 14.98
CA LEU A 190 -13.45 -14.22 13.65
C LEU A 190 -12.15 -13.43 13.59
N LEU A 191 -11.04 -14.07 13.22
CA LEU A 191 -9.74 -13.44 13.01
C LEU A 191 -9.43 -13.34 11.51
N VAL A 192 -9.03 -12.14 11.07
CA VAL A 192 -8.82 -11.85 9.63
C VAL A 192 -7.47 -11.15 9.41
N PRO A 193 -6.39 -11.90 9.13
CA PRO A 193 -5.13 -11.38 8.59
C PRO A 193 -5.30 -10.81 7.19
N ASN A 194 -4.67 -9.65 6.91
CA ASN A 194 -4.80 -8.96 5.64
C ASN A 194 -3.48 -8.39 5.13
N GLY A 195 -3.36 -8.35 3.79
CA GLY A 195 -2.43 -7.56 3.01
C GLY A 195 -3.22 -6.68 2.03
N SER A 196 -4.13 -5.86 2.56
CA SER A 196 -5.02 -5.02 1.75
C SER A 196 -4.37 -3.67 1.46
N PRO A 197 -3.99 -3.36 0.18
CA PRO A 197 -3.32 -2.12 -0.15
C PRO A 197 -4.26 -0.91 0.00
N PHE A 198 -3.63 0.22 0.28
CA PHE A 198 -4.28 1.52 0.31
C PHE A 198 -4.82 1.89 -1.07
N GLU A 199 -5.97 2.50 -1.05
CA GLU A 199 -6.59 3.19 -2.16
C GLU A 199 -7.46 4.29 -1.57
N ARG A 200 -7.44 5.46 -2.16
CA ARG A 200 -8.22 6.62 -1.72
C ARG A 200 -9.71 6.26 -1.56
N ALA A 201 -10.31 6.62 -0.43
CA ALA A 201 -11.67 6.28 -0.02
C ALA A 201 -11.96 4.79 0.28
N LYS A 202 -10.98 3.89 0.17
CA LYS A 202 -11.17 2.45 0.44
C LYS A 202 -11.36 2.14 1.93
N SER A 203 -10.79 2.95 2.82
CA SER A 203 -10.91 2.75 4.27
C SER A 203 -12.36 2.73 4.77
N ASP A 204 -13.26 3.54 4.17
CA ASP A 204 -14.69 3.53 4.52
C ASP A 204 -15.39 2.26 4.04
N GLN A 205 -15.02 1.77 2.86
CA GLN A 205 -15.54 0.50 2.33
C GLN A 205 -15.07 -0.68 3.18
N ARG A 206 -13.80 -0.65 3.64
CA ARG A 206 -13.19 -1.68 4.50
C ARG A 206 -13.91 -1.78 5.85
N LEU A 207 -14.12 -0.66 6.54
CA LEU A 207 -14.84 -0.66 7.81
C LEU A 207 -16.27 -1.16 7.64
N SER A 208 -17.00 -0.68 6.63
CA SER A 208 -18.37 -1.12 6.33
C SER A 208 -18.44 -2.62 6.04
N LEU A 209 -17.44 -3.17 5.33
CA LEU A 209 -17.32 -4.60 5.07
C LEU A 209 -17.10 -5.40 6.36
N VAL A 210 -16.15 -5.00 7.19
CA VAL A 210 -15.82 -5.66 8.46
C VAL A 210 -17.05 -5.70 9.38
N GLN A 211 -17.79 -4.58 9.49
CA GLN A 211 -19.04 -4.48 10.26
C GLN A 211 -20.12 -5.44 9.72
N ARG A 212 -20.27 -5.52 8.41
CA ARG A 212 -21.24 -6.43 7.75
C ARG A 212 -20.88 -7.89 8.03
N ARG A 213 -19.60 -8.27 7.93
CA ARG A 213 -19.15 -9.65 8.16
C ARG A 213 -19.26 -10.07 9.62
N ALA A 214 -18.98 -9.18 10.57
CA ALA A 214 -19.18 -9.44 12.00
C ALA A 214 -20.67 -9.76 12.29
N LYS A 215 -21.60 -8.97 11.73
CA LYS A 215 -23.04 -9.23 11.83
C LYS A 215 -23.44 -10.56 11.17
N GLN A 216 -22.87 -10.89 10.02
CA GLN A 216 -23.15 -12.13 9.28
C GLN A 216 -22.75 -13.37 10.09
N VAL A 217 -21.55 -13.38 10.71
CA VAL A 217 -21.10 -14.50 11.54
C VAL A 217 -21.67 -14.45 12.96
N GLY A 218 -22.28 -13.32 13.36
CA GLY A 218 -22.82 -13.09 14.69
C GLY A 218 -21.76 -13.14 15.79
N ALA A 219 -20.52 -12.75 15.49
CA ALA A 219 -19.38 -12.76 16.41
C ALA A 219 -18.52 -11.50 16.20
N PRO A 220 -17.74 -11.05 17.22
CA PRO A 220 -16.74 -10.03 17.04
C PRO A 220 -15.76 -10.40 15.91
N LEU A 221 -15.22 -9.40 15.23
CA LEU A 221 -14.26 -9.57 14.15
C LEU A 221 -13.01 -8.72 14.42
N VAL A 222 -11.85 -9.35 14.29
CA VAL A 222 -10.53 -8.73 14.41
C VAL A 222 -9.88 -8.70 13.03
N TYR A 223 -9.66 -7.52 12.51
CA TYR A 223 -9.04 -7.27 11.22
C TYR A 223 -7.66 -6.66 11.43
N VAL A 224 -6.58 -7.41 11.19
CA VAL A 224 -5.22 -6.89 11.17
C VAL A 224 -4.77 -6.68 9.74
N ASN A 225 -4.19 -5.51 9.43
CA ASN A 225 -3.64 -5.22 8.12
C ASN A 225 -2.14 -4.95 8.18
N MET A 226 -1.48 -5.19 7.07
CA MET A 226 -0.08 -4.83 6.84
C MET A 226 0.08 -3.31 6.79
N CYS A 227 1.25 -2.80 7.18
CA CYS A 227 1.67 -1.41 6.98
C CYS A 227 2.97 -1.38 6.20
N GLY A 228 3.18 -0.39 5.33
CA GLY A 228 4.42 -0.20 4.59
C GLY A 228 4.25 -0.08 3.08
N GLY A 229 5.34 0.21 2.37
CA GLY A 229 5.42 0.24 0.92
C GLY A 229 6.07 -1.02 0.36
N GLN A 230 5.55 -1.54 -0.75
CA GLN A 230 6.15 -2.63 -1.50
C GLN A 230 5.92 -2.40 -3.00
N ASP A 231 6.98 -2.11 -3.74
CA ASP A 231 6.93 -1.73 -5.16
C ASP A 231 5.94 -0.56 -5.40
N ASP A 232 4.91 -0.74 -6.21
CA ASP A 232 3.86 0.27 -6.45
C ASP A 232 2.78 0.29 -5.35
N LEU A 233 2.78 -0.65 -4.41
CA LEU A 233 1.73 -0.77 -3.41
C LEU A 233 2.12 -0.11 -2.10
N VAL A 234 1.14 0.52 -1.46
CA VAL A 234 1.23 1.04 -0.10
C VAL A 234 0.16 0.37 0.75
N PHE A 235 0.53 -0.07 1.93
CA PHE A 235 -0.37 -0.64 2.93
C PHE A 235 -0.50 0.34 4.08
N ASP A 236 -1.72 0.78 4.33
CA ASP A 236 -2.03 1.82 5.31
C ASP A 236 -2.20 1.32 6.74
N GLY A 237 -2.18 0.00 6.95
CA GLY A 237 -2.55 -0.57 8.24
C GLY A 237 -4.04 -0.39 8.47
N ASP A 238 -4.41 0.57 9.33
CA ASP A 238 -5.81 0.86 9.65
C ASP A 238 -6.54 -0.39 10.20
N SER A 239 -5.85 -1.15 11.04
CA SER A 239 -6.39 -2.37 11.65
C SER A 239 -7.54 -2.03 12.60
N VAL A 240 -8.61 -2.84 12.56
CA VAL A 240 -9.84 -2.54 13.32
C VAL A 240 -10.38 -3.77 14.04
N VAL A 241 -11.09 -3.53 15.15
CA VAL A 241 -11.86 -4.54 15.87
C VAL A 241 -13.29 -4.05 16.01
N VAL A 242 -14.24 -4.90 15.66
CA VAL A 242 -15.68 -4.63 15.82
C VAL A 242 -16.35 -5.72 16.66
N ASP A 243 -17.44 -5.35 17.35
CA ASP A 243 -18.28 -6.30 18.06
C ASP A 243 -19.20 -7.09 17.11
N ALA A 244 -19.95 -8.04 17.65
CA ALA A 244 -20.89 -8.88 16.89
C ALA A 244 -22.05 -8.09 16.25
N GLN A 245 -22.31 -6.86 16.69
CA GLN A 245 -23.32 -5.95 16.16
C GLN A 245 -22.71 -4.97 15.13
N GLY A 246 -21.39 -5.05 14.91
CA GLY A 246 -20.63 -4.19 14.03
C GLY A 246 -20.24 -2.84 14.66
N GLY A 247 -20.34 -2.69 15.98
CA GLY A 247 -19.83 -1.54 16.70
C GLY A 247 -18.30 -1.53 16.68
N LEU A 248 -17.68 -0.38 16.36
CA LEU A 248 -16.23 -0.24 16.37
C LEU A 248 -15.71 -0.23 17.82
N ILE A 249 -14.85 -1.20 18.17
CA ILE A 249 -14.24 -1.35 19.49
C ILE A 249 -12.89 -0.65 19.55
N ALA A 250 -12.03 -0.88 18.53
CA ALA A 250 -10.67 -0.35 18.49
C ALA A 250 -10.21 -0.12 17.04
N ARG A 251 -9.26 0.82 16.88
CA ARG A 251 -8.66 1.16 15.59
C ARG A 251 -7.21 1.57 15.75
N SER A 252 -6.31 0.98 14.97
CA SER A 252 -4.91 1.37 14.89
C SER A 252 -4.73 2.66 14.08
N PRO A 253 -3.66 3.45 14.33
CA PRO A 253 -3.27 4.54 13.46
C PRO A 253 -3.03 4.07 12.02
N GLN A 254 -3.27 4.96 11.06
CA GLN A 254 -2.95 4.74 9.65
C GLN A 254 -1.46 5.03 9.39
N PHE A 255 -0.83 4.28 8.47
CA PHE A 255 0.55 4.44 7.98
C PHE A 255 1.65 4.33 9.04
N GLU A 256 1.35 3.77 10.20
CA GLU A 256 2.29 3.56 11.30
C GLU A 256 2.38 2.08 11.66
N GLU A 257 3.60 1.60 11.90
CA GLU A 257 3.81 0.30 12.50
C GLU A 257 3.51 0.34 14.01
N GLY A 258 2.81 -0.69 14.49
CA GLY A 258 2.49 -0.75 15.91
C GLY A 258 1.84 -2.06 16.35
N LEU A 259 1.74 -2.21 17.66
CA LEU A 259 0.96 -3.27 18.30
C LEU A 259 -0.26 -2.67 18.97
N MET A 260 -1.44 -3.02 18.51
CA MET A 260 -2.70 -2.73 19.20
C MET A 260 -3.10 -3.95 20.04
N VAL A 261 -3.36 -3.75 21.32
CA VAL A 261 -3.80 -4.84 22.22
C VAL A 261 -5.22 -4.56 22.68
N VAL A 262 -6.12 -5.52 22.48
CA VAL A 262 -7.57 -5.35 22.69
C VAL A 262 -8.13 -6.52 23.49
N ASP A 263 -8.99 -6.22 24.46
CA ASP A 263 -9.78 -7.21 25.21
C ASP A 263 -11.17 -7.36 24.60
N ILE A 264 -11.54 -8.57 24.24
CA ILE A 264 -12.76 -8.90 23.51
C ILE A 264 -13.61 -9.86 24.34
N ASP A 265 -14.92 -9.60 24.41
CA ASP A 265 -15.91 -10.52 24.90
C ASP A 265 -16.39 -11.45 23.79
N ALA A 266 -16.26 -12.75 23.98
CA ALA A 266 -16.63 -13.76 23.00
C ALA A 266 -17.41 -14.91 23.63
N ARG A 267 -18.27 -15.56 22.83
CA ARG A 267 -19.03 -16.73 23.29
C ARG A 267 -18.10 -17.91 23.53
N LEU A 268 -18.30 -18.60 24.64
CA LEU A 268 -17.59 -19.82 25.01
C LEU A 268 -18.27 -21.05 24.40
N LEU A 269 -17.47 -22.05 24.00
CA LEU A 269 -17.91 -23.40 23.59
C LEU A 269 -19.12 -23.39 22.64
N SER A 270 -19.07 -22.49 21.66
CA SER A 270 -20.25 -22.18 20.84
C SER A 270 -20.39 -23.06 19.59
N SER A 271 -19.35 -23.82 19.21
CA SER A 271 -19.28 -24.61 18.00
C SER A 271 -18.63 -25.99 18.25
N THR A 272 -18.43 -26.77 17.20
CA THR A 272 -17.52 -27.93 17.22
C THR A 272 -16.23 -27.52 16.53
N PRO A 273 -15.09 -27.44 17.24
CA PRO A 273 -13.83 -27.05 16.65
C PRO A 273 -13.24 -28.16 15.77
N ASP A 274 -12.52 -27.79 14.72
CA ASP A 274 -11.69 -28.71 13.93
C ASP A 274 -10.40 -29.04 14.66
N VAL A 275 -9.89 -28.06 15.45
CA VAL A 275 -8.67 -28.20 16.25
C VAL A 275 -8.90 -27.67 17.68
N LEU A 276 -8.54 -28.50 18.66
CA LEU A 276 -8.54 -28.12 20.07
C LEU A 276 -7.14 -27.72 20.50
N ILE A 277 -6.93 -26.43 20.78
CA ILE A 277 -5.67 -25.91 21.33
C ILE A 277 -5.78 -25.76 22.84
N SER A 278 -6.82 -25.10 23.34
CA SER A 278 -7.10 -25.03 24.79
C SER A 278 -8.60 -24.86 25.06
N ASP A 279 -9.13 -25.73 25.95
CA ASP A 279 -10.56 -25.79 26.30
C ASP A 279 -10.91 -24.99 27.57
N ILE A 280 -9.89 -24.54 28.28
CA ILE A 280 -10.06 -23.83 29.57
C ILE A 280 -10.19 -22.33 29.29
N PRO A 281 -11.33 -21.71 29.62
CA PRO A 281 -11.49 -20.27 29.56
C PRO A 281 -10.49 -19.53 30.43
N ASN A 282 -10.10 -18.32 29.99
CA ASN A 282 -9.26 -17.46 30.82
C ASN A 282 -9.98 -17.10 32.13
N ALA A 283 -9.21 -17.06 33.21
CA ALA A 283 -9.69 -16.43 34.45
C ALA A 283 -9.95 -14.94 34.19
N PRO A 284 -10.89 -14.30 34.87
CA PRO A 284 -11.11 -12.86 34.77
C PRO A 284 -9.82 -12.08 35.06
N TYR A 285 -9.54 -11.04 34.26
CA TYR A 285 -8.38 -10.16 34.40
C TYR A 285 -8.79 -8.70 34.15
N ASP A 286 -7.95 -7.77 34.57
CA ASP A 286 -8.17 -6.33 34.37
C ASP A 286 -8.08 -5.98 32.91
N ARG A 287 -9.10 -5.27 32.39
CA ARG A 287 -9.17 -4.86 30.99
C ARG A 287 -8.23 -3.71 30.71
N LEU A 288 -7.56 -3.78 29.56
CA LEU A 288 -6.82 -2.67 29.00
C LEU A 288 -7.79 -1.63 28.42
N ARG A 289 -7.42 -0.36 28.54
CA ARG A 289 -8.06 0.70 27.76
C ARG A 289 -7.45 0.68 26.36
N HIS A 290 -8.28 0.51 25.35
CA HIS A 290 -7.89 0.62 23.96
C HIS A 290 -8.47 1.90 23.36
N GLY A 291 -7.78 2.44 22.36
CA GLY A 291 -8.17 3.65 21.66
C GLY A 291 -8.80 3.36 20.31
N ILE A 292 -9.55 4.33 19.81
CA ILE A 292 -9.94 4.41 18.41
C ILE A 292 -9.12 5.56 17.81
N ALA A 293 -8.12 5.24 16.99
CA ALA A 293 -7.33 6.23 16.32
C ALA A 293 -8.20 7.09 15.37
N THR A 294 -7.95 8.39 15.36
CA THR A 294 -8.59 9.31 14.44
C THR A 294 -8.07 9.05 13.03
N ARG A 295 -8.96 9.03 12.06
CA ARG A 295 -8.57 8.96 10.64
C ARG A 295 -8.03 10.29 10.16
N PHE A 296 -7.11 10.21 9.24
CA PHE A 296 -6.63 11.35 8.49
C PHE A 296 -7.70 11.86 7.52
N ASP A 297 -7.60 13.14 7.15
CA ASP A 297 -8.36 13.67 6.02
C ASP A 297 -7.76 13.16 4.68
N ASP A 298 -8.47 13.42 3.59
CA ASP A 298 -8.09 12.94 2.27
C ASP A 298 -6.69 13.43 1.81
N CYS A 299 -6.31 14.67 2.10
CA CYS A 299 -4.98 15.16 1.74
C CYS A 299 -3.88 14.51 2.58
N GLU A 300 -4.13 14.34 3.86
CA GLU A 300 -3.19 13.71 4.78
C GLU A 300 -3.02 12.21 4.46
N GLU A 301 -4.12 11.47 4.19
CA GLU A 301 -4.05 10.05 3.77
C GLU A 301 -3.18 9.90 2.51
N VAL A 302 -3.42 10.71 1.47
CA VAL A 302 -2.65 10.65 0.24
C VAL A 302 -1.20 11.04 0.50
N TRP A 303 -0.94 12.10 1.27
CA TRP A 303 0.42 12.53 1.60
C TRP A 303 1.20 11.43 2.32
N GLN A 304 0.62 10.82 3.34
CA GLN A 304 1.26 9.74 4.10
C GLN A 304 1.52 8.51 3.23
N ALA A 305 0.60 8.18 2.32
CA ALA A 305 0.81 7.10 1.36
C ALA A 305 2.02 7.36 0.44
N LEU A 306 2.16 8.58 -0.09
CA LEU A 306 3.30 8.96 -0.94
C LEU A 306 4.62 8.94 -0.18
N VAL A 307 4.63 9.48 1.04
CA VAL A 307 5.80 9.50 1.92
C VAL A 307 6.23 8.08 2.31
N LEU A 308 5.28 7.24 2.74
CA LEU A 308 5.54 5.85 3.13
C LEU A 308 6.03 5.02 1.94
N GLY A 309 5.37 5.14 0.79
CA GLY A 309 5.73 4.43 -0.44
C GLY A 309 7.15 4.76 -0.90
N LEU A 310 7.50 6.05 -0.95
CA LEU A 310 8.85 6.47 -1.32
C LEU A 310 9.91 6.03 -0.30
N ARG A 311 9.65 6.24 0.99
CA ARG A 311 10.58 5.85 2.07
C ARG A 311 10.95 4.38 2.00
N ASP A 312 9.93 3.53 1.86
CA ASP A 312 10.12 2.09 1.88
C ASP A 312 10.75 1.60 0.58
N TYR A 313 10.38 2.18 -0.58
CA TYR A 313 11.03 1.85 -1.84
C TYR A 313 12.53 2.14 -1.81
N VAL A 314 12.91 3.32 -1.31
CA VAL A 314 14.33 3.71 -1.14
C VAL A 314 15.05 2.72 -0.23
N ARG A 315 14.51 2.47 0.97
CA ARG A 315 15.16 1.63 1.99
C ARG A 315 15.22 0.15 1.61
N LYS A 316 14.12 -0.41 1.11
CA LYS A 316 14.04 -1.83 0.73
C LYS A 316 14.92 -2.18 -0.47
N ASN A 317 15.22 -1.20 -1.34
CA ASN A 317 16.17 -1.35 -2.43
C ASN A 317 17.62 -1.01 -2.04
N GLY A 318 17.89 -0.67 -0.76
CA GLY A 318 19.24 -0.41 -0.25
C GLY A 318 19.81 0.97 -0.58
N PHE A 319 18.98 1.90 -1.10
CA PHE A 319 19.41 3.29 -1.28
C PHE A 319 19.33 4.05 0.03
N THR A 320 20.22 5.03 0.19
CA THR A 320 20.27 5.92 1.37
C THR A 320 19.86 7.34 1.04
N SER A 321 19.81 7.69 -0.25
CA SER A 321 19.56 9.05 -0.73
C SER A 321 18.91 9.06 -2.10
N VAL A 322 18.29 10.19 -2.43
CA VAL A 322 17.66 10.42 -3.72
C VAL A 322 18.15 11.71 -4.36
N ALA A 323 18.08 11.79 -5.70
CA ALA A 323 18.29 13.03 -6.42
C ALA A 323 17.17 13.27 -7.44
N LEU A 324 16.89 14.53 -7.78
CA LEU A 324 15.88 14.92 -8.76
C LEU A 324 16.23 16.25 -9.43
N GLY A 325 15.70 16.43 -10.62
CA GLY A 325 15.76 17.73 -11.30
C GLY A 325 14.82 18.74 -10.65
N LEU A 326 15.32 19.90 -10.25
CA LEU A 326 14.52 21.02 -9.76
C LEU A 326 14.33 22.05 -10.87
N SER A 327 13.13 22.12 -11.40
CA SER A 327 12.76 23.04 -12.46
C SER A 327 12.19 24.38 -11.97
N GLY A 328 11.92 24.52 -10.66
CA GLY A 328 11.12 25.60 -10.08
C GLY A 328 9.62 25.46 -10.29
N GLY A 329 9.17 24.41 -11.01
CA GLY A 329 7.77 24.06 -11.20
C GLY A 329 7.19 23.27 -10.02
N ILE A 330 5.86 23.24 -9.93
CA ILE A 330 5.10 22.66 -8.82
C ILE A 330 5.37 21.16 -8.63
N ASP A 331 5.51 20.37 -9.71
CA ASP A 331 5.69 18.91 -9.64
C ASP A 331 7.03 18.56 -8.99
N SER A 332 8.13 19.18 -9.47
CA SER A 332 9.45 18.96 -8.87
C SER A 332 9.52 19.46 -7.43
N ALA A 333 8.82 20.55 -7.10
CA ALA A 333 8.73 21.08 -5.74
C ALA A 333 7.98 20.13 -4.82
N LEU A 334 6.85 19.57 -5.27
CA LEU A 334 6.07 18.58 -4.52
C LEU A 334 6.90 17.31 -4.27
N VAL A 335 7.54 16.76 -5.31
CA VAL A 335 8.38 15.54 -5.20
C VAL A 335 9.56 15.75 -4.24
N ALA A 336 10.23 16.92 -4.31
CA ALA A 336 11.32 17.24 -3.37
C ALA A 336 10.83 17.31 -1.92
N THR A 337 9.66 17.90 -1.69
CA THR A 337 9.06 17.99 -0.36
C THR A 337 8.64 16.62 0.18
N ILE A 338 7.99 15.78 -0.65
CA ILE A 338 7.67 14.38 -0.30
C ILE A 338 8.95 13.62 0.05
N ALA A 339 10.01 13.80 -0.72
CA ALA A 339 11.28 13.13 -0.47
C ALA A 339 11.93 13.59 0.85
N ALA A 340 11.88 14.89 1.15
CA ALA A 340 12.38 15.42 2.42
C ALA A 340 11.61 14.85 3.62
N ASP A 341 10.28 14.75 3.53
CA ASP A 341 9.44 14.14 4.57
C ASP A 341 9.66 12.62 4.67
N ALA A 342 9.98 11.93 3.56
CA ALA A 342 10.16 10.48 3.51
C ALA A 342 11.47 9.99 4.11
N ILE A 343 12.60 10.62 3.75
CA ILE A 343 13.95 10.13 4.09
C ILE A 343 14.82 11.17 4.80
N GLY A 344 14.29 12.36 5.10
CA GLY A 344 14.99 13.47 5.69
C GLY A 344 15.72 14.34 4.65
N ALA A 345 15.65 15.66 4.82
CA ALA A 345 16.15 16.64 3.86
C ALA A 345 17.64 16.47 3.50
N SER A 346 18.48 16.07 4.47
CA SER A 346 19.92 15.82 4.25
C SER A 346 20.23 14.72 3.24
N ASN A 347 19.25 13.84 2.95
CA ASN A 347 19.39 12.72 2.02
C ASN A 347 18.76 13.02 0.64
N VAL A 348 18.29 14.25 0.41
CA VAL A 348 17.67 14.68 -0.84
C VAL A 348 18.56 15.69 -1.55
N TYR A 349 18.80 15.46 -2.86
CA TYR A 349 19.68 16.25 -3.70
C TYR A 349 18.90 16.85 -4.87
N GLY A 350 18.59 18.14 -4.80
CA GLY A 350 17.99 18.91 -5.87
C GLY A 350 19.02 19.44 -6.84
N VAL A 351 18.85 19.18 -8.13
CA VAL A 351 19.76 19.63 -9.20
C VAL A 351 18.99 20.52 -10.16
N ALA A 352 19.30 21.81 -10.18
CA ALA A 352 18.81 22.70 -11.22
C ALA A 352 19.66 22.51 -12.49
N LEU A 353 19.02 22.28 -13.64
CA LEU A 353 19.63 21.95 -14.93
C LEU A 353 19.23 22.99 -16.00
N PRO A 354 19.63 24.28 -15.82
CA PRO A 354 19.18 25.33 -16.72
C PRO A 354 19.72 25.18 -18.13
N SER A 355 18.87 25.50 -19.12
CA SER A 355 19.21 25.75 -20.52
C SER A 355 19.09 27.24 -20.84
N LYS A 356 19.31 27.62 -22.09
CA LYS A 356 19.12 29.00 -22.56
C LYS A 356 17.68 29.52 -22.46
N TYR A 357 16.70 28.62 -22.26
CA TYR A 357 15.28 28.95 -22.13
C TYR A 357 14.77 28.95 -20.69
N SER A 358 15.60 28.52 -19.74
CA SER A 358 15.23 28.52 -18.34
C SER A 358 15.18 29.95 -17.79
N SER A 359 14.05 30.30 -17.16
CA SER A 359 13.86 31.64 -16.59
C SER A 359 14.62 31.83 -15.28
N ASP A 360 15.05 33.05 -14.99
CA ASP A 360 15.68 33.42 -13.70
C ASP A 360 14.72 33.15 -12.53
N HIS A 361 13.42 33.28 -12.75
CA HIS A 361 12.40 32.99 -11.75
C HIS A 361 12.38 31.52 -11.36
N SER A 362 12.50 30.60 -12.32
CA SER A 362 12.54 29.17 -12.05
C SER A 362 13.74 28.76 -11.22
N LEU A 363 14.90 29.34 -11.49
CA LEU A 363 16.11 29.12 -10.67
C LEU A 363 15.95 29.67 -9.25
N ALA A 364 15.35 30.87 -9.10
CA ALA A 364 15.09 31.46 -7.82
C ALA A 364 14.09 30.62 -6.99
N ASP A 365 13.02 30.13 -7.62
CA ASP A 365 12.02 29.28 -6.97
C ASP A 365 12.61 27.93 -6.54
N ALA A 366 13.47 27.32 -7.36
CA ALA A 366 14.19 26.08 -6.99
C ALA A 366 15.16 26.29 -5.81
N ALA A 367 15.86 27.42 -5.78
CA ALA A 367 16.75 27.77 -4.68
C ALA A 367 15.97 28.06 -3.39
N GLU A 368 14.86 28.78 -3.47
CA GLU A 368 13.96 29.07 -2.34
C GLU A 368 13.37 27.77 -1.75
N LEU A 369 12.88 26.85 -2.61
CA LEU A 369 12.44 25.53 -2.18
C LEU A 369 13.53 24.78 -1.39
N ALA A 370 14.75 24.77 -1.92
CA ALA A 370 15.86 24.07 -1.27
C ALA A 370 16.21 24.70 0.09
N LEU A 371 16.15 26.02 0.20
CA LEU A 371 16.35 26.73 1.47
C LEU A 371 15.23 26.39 2.47
N ASN A 372 13.97 26.44 2.05
CA ASN A 372 12.81 26.20 2.91
C ASN A 372 12.74 24.75 3.41
N THR A 373 13.09 23.78 2.57
CA THR A 373 13.08 22.34 2.90
C THR A 373 14.37 21.86 3.57
N GLY A 374 15.48 22.60 3.40
CA GLY A 374 16.80 22.18 3.89
C GLY A 374 17.46 21.07 3.08
N ILE A 375 17.02 20.79 1.86
CA ILE A 375 17.64 19.79 0.98
C ILE A 375 18.95 20.29 0.38
N ASN A 376 19.80 19.36 -0.05
CA ASN A 376 21.02 19.73 -0.79
C ASN A 376 20.65 20.29 -2.16
N TYR A 377 21.33 21.36 -2.59
CA TYR A 377 21.03 22.03 -3.84
C TYR A 377 22.29 22.36 -4.63
N ARG A 378 22.25 22.14 -5.94
CA ARG A 378 23.30 22.57 -6.87
C ARG A 378 22.74 22.95 -8.22
N ILE A 379 23.47 23.79 -8.95
CA ILE A 379 23.15 24.21 -10.32
C ILE A 379 24.17 23.57 -11.26
N LEU A 380 23.69 22.91 -12.30
CA LEU A 380 24.51 22.29 -13.34
C LEU A 380 23.95 22.65 -14.72
N PRO A 381 24.44 23.74 -15.38
CA PRO A 381 23.93 24.15 -16.69
C PRO A 381 24.14 23.09 -17.76
N ILE A 382 23.10 22.83 -18.56
CA ILE A 382 23.14 21.83 -19.64
C ILE A 382 23.51 22.43 -21.01
N GLU A 383 23.55 23.75 -21.13
CA GLU A 383 23.75 24.44 -22.41
C GLU A 383 25.01 23.99 -23.18
N PRO A 384 26.20 23.76 -22.56
CA PRO A 384 27.37 23.28 -23.29
C PRO A 384 27.15 21.92 -23.96
N MET A 385 26.42 21.01 -23.30
CA MET A 385 26.10 19.68 -23.80
C MET A 385 25.06 19.76 -24.95
N VAL A 386 24.02 20.56 -24.76
CA VAL A 386 23.00 20.78 -25.80
C VAL A 386 23.63 21.39 -27.03
N SER A 387 24.47 22.43 -26.87
CA SER A 387 25.18 23.08 -27.97
C SER A 387 26.09 22.12 -28.76
N ALA A 388 26.79 21.22 -28.08
CA ALA A 388 27.63 20.21 -28.73
C ALA A 388 26.79 19.23 -29.58
N PHE A 389 25.67 18.76 -29.06
CA PHE A 389 24.73 17.92 -29.83
C PHE A 389 24.14 18.66 -31.04
N MET A 390 23.71 19.91 -30.87
CA MET A 390 23.14 20.74 -31.92
C MET A 390 24.14 21.00 -33.04
N GLY A 391 25.43 21.22 -32.67
CA GLY A 391 26.51 21.37 -33.65
C GLY A 391 26.70 20.14 -34.54
N ALA A 392 26.48 18.94 -33.99
CA ALA A 392 26.62 17.68 -34.70
C ALA A 392 25.37 17.27 -35.49
N THR A 393 24.15 17.55 -34.98
CA THR A 393 22.89 16.95 -35.47
C THR A 393 21.91 17.91 -36.13
N ARG A 394 22.03 19.22 -35.91
CA ARG A 394 21.14 20.27 -36.47
C ARG A 394 19.65 20.00 -36.26
N LEU A 395 19.26 19.68 -35.02
CA LEU A 395 17.87 19.42 -34.67
C LEU A 395 17.05 20.72 -34.58
N GLU A 396 15.76 20.67 -34.90
CA GLU A 396 14.84 21.81 -34.85
C GLU A 396 13.50 21.44 -34.20
N GLY A 397 12.82 22.43 -33.63
CA GLY A 397 11.47 22.28 -33.05
C GLY A 397 11.41 21.20 -31.97
N LEU A 398 10.46 20.31 -32.06
CA LEU A 398 10.24 19.24 -31.06
C LEU A 398 11.50 18.37 -30.83
N ALA A 399 12.36 18.20 -31.84
CA ALA A 399 13.57 17.42 -31.69
C ALA A 399 14.60 18.14 -30.78
N GLU A 400 14.71 19.47 -30.88
CA GLU A 400 15.53 20.31 -30.00
C GLU A 400 14.97 20.33 -28.56
N GLU A 401 13.65 20.49 -28.39
CA GLU A 401 12.97 20.42 -27.10
C GLU A 401 13.27 19.08 -26.40
N ASN A 402 13.04 17.97 -27.09
CA ASN A 402 13.31 16.63 -26.58
C ASN A 402 14.79 16.36 -26.30
N LEU A 403 15.71 16.96 -27.04
CA LEU A 403 17.14 16.86 -26.77
C LEU A 403 17.48 17.45 -25.40
N GLN A 404 16.97 18.65 -25.08
CA GLN A 404 17.21 19.29 -23.78
C GLN A 404 16.72 18.43 -22.63
N ALA A 405 15.50 17.86 -22.74
CA ALA A 405 14.96 16.95 -21.74
C ALA A 405 15.85 15.71 -21.57
N ARG A 406 16.34 15.10 -22.66
CA ARG A 406 17.25 13.93 -22.60
C ARG A 406 18.62 14.26 -22.03
N VAL A 407 19.17 15.43 -22.34
CA VAL A 407 20.45 15.87 -21.73
C VAL A 407 20.29 16.02 -20.22
N ARG A 408 19.17 16.58 -19.72
CA ARG A 408 18.84 16.61 -18.29
C ARG A 408 18.78 15.21 -17.71
N GLY A 409 18.04 14.30 -18.36
CA GLY A 409 17.92 12.91 -17.91
C GLY A 409 19.27 12.18 -17.87
N THR A 410 20.07 12.29 -18.92
CA THR A 410 21.41 11.69 -18.97
C THR A 410 22.31 12.24 -17.88
N THR A 411 22.25 13.54 -17.61
CA THR A 411 23.04 14.20 -16.55
C THR A 411 22.65 13.68 -15.17
N LEU A 412 21.35 13.56 -14.87
CA LEU A 412 20.85 12.98 -13.61
C LEU A 412 21.30 11.54 -13.43
N MET A 413 21.24 10.72 -14.49
CA MET A 413 21.70 9.33 -14.42
C MET A 413 23.23 9.22 -14.24
N GLY A 414 24.00 10.16 -14.81
CA GLY A 414 25.44 10.27 -14.53
C GLY A 414 25.73 10.55 -13.06
N ILE A 415 24.98 11.47 -12.45
CA ILE A 415 25.03 11.77 -11.02
C ILE A 415 24.66 10.53 -10.19
N SER A 416 23.56 9.84 -10.56
CA SER A 416 23.15 8.60 -9.90
C SER A 416 24.27 7.57 -9.83
N ASN A 417 24.92 7.31 -10.95
CA ASN A 417 26.01 6.33 -11.03
C ASN A 417 27.27 6.77 -10.26
N GLN A 418 27.55 8.06 -10.24
CA GLN A 418 28.74 8.61 -9.57
C GLN A 418 28.56 8.71 -8.06
N GLU A 419 27.36 9.06 -7.59
CA GLU A 419 27.10 9.45 -6.21
C GLU A 419 26.18 8.46 -5.46
N GLY A 420 25.60 7.49 -6.16
CA GLY A 420 24.77 6.43 -5.58
C GLY A 420 23.33 6.85 -5.23
N HIS A 421 22.84 7.97 -5.76
CA HIS A 421 21.48 8.43 -5.50
C HIS A 421 20.45 7.71 -6.37
N LEU A 422 19.30 7.36 -5.82
CA LEU A 422 18.13 6.99 -6.63
C LEU A 422 17.55 8.24 -7.29
N ILE A 423 17.39 8.24 -8.61
CA ILE A 423 16.77 9.38 -9.31
C ILE A 423 15.24 9.27 -9.21
N LEU A 424 14.59 10.40 -8.85
CA LEU A 424 13.14 10.52 -8.83
C LEU A 424 12.64 11.23 -10.09
N ALA A 425 11.68 10.60 -10.77
CA ALA A 425 10.93 11.25 -11.84
C ALA A 425 9.80 12.09 -11.23
N THR A 426 9.50 13.24 -11.85
CA THR A 426 8.58 14.24 -11.29
C THR A 426 7.26 14.36 -12.05
N GLY A 427 7.01 13.53 -13.05
CA GLY A 427 5.76 13.55 -13.83
C GLY A 427 4.57 13.05 -13.02
N ASN A 428 3.43 13.68 -13.23
CA ASN A 428 2.15 13.39 -12.59
C ASN A 428 1.23 12.54 -13.48
N LYS A 429 0.08 12.10 -12.94
CA LYS A 429 -0.88 11.22 -13.63
C LYS A 429 -1.47 11.86 -14.89
N SER A 430 -1.76 13.16 -14.86
CA SER A 430 -2.35 13.88 -16.00
C SER A 430 -1.41 13.92 -17.20
N GLU A 431 -0.14 14.24 -16.96
CA GLU A 431 0.92 14.24 -17.97
C GLU A 431 1.15 12.85 -18.54
N LEU A 432 1.23 11.82 -17.65
CA LEU A 432 1.37 10.43 -18.09
C LEU A 432 0.17 9.95 -18.91
N ALA A 433 -1.03 10.37 -18.54
CA ALA A 433 -2.23 9.97 -19.24
C ALA A 433 -2.17 10.38 -20.72
N VAL A 434 -1.91 11.65 -20.99
CA VAL A 434 -1.89 12.19 -22.36
C VAL A 434 -0.54 12.05 -23.06
N GLY A 435 0.47 11.48 -22.37
CA GLY A 435 1.83 11.30 -22.92
C GLY A 435 2.62 12.60 -23.07
N TYR A 436 2.29 13.61 -22.24
CA TYR A 436 3.02 14.88 -22.20
C TYR A 436 4.33 14.72 -21.41
N SER A 437 5.21 13.90 -21.96
CA SER A 437 6.52 13.58 -21.40
C SER A 437 7.48 13.16 -22.52
N THR A 438 8.78 13.36 -22.29
CA THR A 438 9.86 12.94 -23.19
C THR A 438 10.49 11.65 -22.69
N LEU A 439 10.39 10.57 -23.49
CA LEU A 439 11.09 9.33 -23.20
C LEU A 439 12.59 9.55 -23.03
N TYR A 440 13.15 8.99 -21.94
CA TYR A 440 14.56 9.13 -21.56
C TYR A 440 14.98 10.57 -21.22
N GLY A 441 14.00 11.46 -21.01
CA GLY A 441 14.18 12.84 -20.57
C GLY A 441 13.61 13.05 -19.16
N ASP A 442 12.50 13.76 -19.07
CA ASP A 442 11.77 14.02 -17.83
C ASP A 442 11.12 12.77 -17.21
N ALA A 443 10.90 11.73 -18.02
CA ALA A 443 10.44 10.41 -17.56
C ALA A 443 11.56 9.54 -16.94
N VAL A 444 12.82 10.02 -16.89
CA VAL A 444 13.94 9.24 -16.37
C VAL A 444 13.93 9.19 -14.83
N GLY A 445 14.22 8.02 -14.28
CA GLY A 445 14.32 7.80 -12.84
C GLY A 445 14.12 6.34 -12.45
N GLY A 446 14.33 6.05 -11.17
CA GLY A 446 14.08 4.73 -10.60
C GLY A 446 12.77 4.65 -9.82
N PHE A 447 12.15 5.81 -9.50
CA PHE A 447 10.86 5.90 -8.84
C PHE A 447 10.16 7.23 -9.17
N ALA A 448 8.82 7.23 -9.24
CA ALA A 448 7.99 8.37 -9.60
C ALA A 448 6.92 8.63 -8.52
N PRO A 449 7.22 9.42 -7.48
CA PRO A 449 6.36 9.57 -6.30
C PRO A 449 4.95 10.06 -6.59
N ILE A 450 4.75 10.92 -7.60
CA ILE A 450 3.44 11.50 -7.94
C ILE A 450 2.83 10.94 -9.24
N LYS A 451 3.32 9.80 -9.71
CA LYS A 451 2.87 9.13 -10.93
C LYS A 451 1.36 8.89 -10.99
N ASP A 452 0.73 8.66 -9.83
CA ASP A 452 -0.70 8.37 -9.70
C ASP A 452 -1.52 9.53 -9.10
N ILE A 453 -0.98 10.76 -9.18
CA ILE A 453 -1.61 11.99 -8.69
C ILE A 453 -1.99 12.89 -9.86
N PHE A 454 -3.27 13.24 -10.00
CA PHE A 454 -3.71 14.22 -11.00
C PHE A 454 -3.15 15.62 -10.71
N LYS A 455 -2.97 16.43 -11.75
CA LYS A 455 -2.38 17.78 -11.63
C LYS A 455 -3.13 18.67 -10.66
N VAL A 456 -4.46 18.58 -10.62
CA VAL A 456 -5.30 19.32 -9.66
C VAL A 456 -4.97 18.92 -8.22
N ASP A 457 -4.74 17.64 -7.97
CA ASP A 457 -4.34 17.15 -6.66
C ASP A 457 -2.88 17.52 -6.31
N VAL A 458 -1.99 17.69 -7.29
CA VAL A 458 -0.62 18.21 -7.05
C VAL A 458 -0.70 19.59 -6.40
N TRP A 459 -1.52 20.51 -6.95
CA TRP A 459 -1.71 21.82 -6.33
C TRP A 459 -2.39 21.75 -4.96
N ARG A 460 -3.38 20.87 -4.81
CA ARG A 460 -4.10 20.69 -3.55
C ARG A 460 -3.16 20.18 -2.44
N LEU A 461 -2.35 19.19 -2.73
CA LEU A 461 -1.38 18.63 -1.79
C LEU A 461 -0.28 19.64 -1.43
N ALA A 462 0.21 20.42 -2.40
CA ALA A 462 1.20 21.46 -2.13
C ALA A 462 0.66 22.55 -1.18
N LYS A 463 -0.56 23.03 -1.41
CA LYS A 463 -1.24 23.99 -0.52
C LYS A 463 -1.49 23.40 0.87
N TRP A 464 -1.98 22.16 0.92
CA TRP A 464 -2.21 21.44 2.18
C TRP A 464 -0.92 21.30 2.98
N ARG A 465 0.18 20.87 2.35
CA ARG A 465 1.46 20.70 3.05
C ARG A 465 2.03 22.02 3.58
N ASN A 466 1.87 23.11 2.82
CA ASN A 466 2.22 24.45 3.29
C ASN A 466 1.37 24.88 4.49
N SER A 467 0.04 24.65 4.46
CA SER A 467 -0.84 24.92 5.60
C SER A 467 -0.40 24.18 6.85
N VAL A 468 -0.14 22.89 6.74
CA VAL A 468 0.32 22.04 7.87
C VAL A 468 1.63 22.57 8.47
N ALA A 469 2.58 23.03 7.63
CA ALA A 469 3.82 23.62 8.12
C ALA A 469 3.56 24.91 8.91
N LEU A 470 2.72 25.81 8.37
CA LEU A 470 2.37 27.07 9.03
C LEU A 470 1.63 26.85 10.36
N GLU A 471 0.71 25.88 10.42
CA GLU A 471 0.01 25.49 11.66
C GLU A 471 0.96 24.99 12.75
N ARG A 472 2.08 24.39 12.36
CA ARG A 472 3.16 23.94 13.25
C ARG A 472 4.17 25.05 13.58
N GLY A 473 4.02 26.25 13.03
CA GLY A 473 4.97 27.35 13.16
C GLY A 473 6.27 27.15 12.38
N GLU A 474 6.24 26.29 11.36
CA GLU A 474 7.36 26.00 10.46
C GLU A 474 7.27 26.88 9.20
N VAL A 475 8.38 26.97 8.46
CA VAL A 475 8.39 27.63 7.15
C VAL A 475 7.63 26.77 6.13
N ALA A 476 6.77 27.40 5.32
CA ALA A 476 6.10 26.72 4.21
C ALA A 476 7.15 26.17 3.22
N PRO A 477 7.20 24.86 2.97
CA PRO A 477 8.29 24.27 2.17
C PRO A 477 8.22 24.68 0.70
N ILE A 478 7.04 24.79 0.11
CA ILE A 478 6.87 25.04 -1.33
C ILE A 478 6.66 26.54 -1.56
N PRO A 479 7.52 27.23 -2.36
CA PRO A 479 7.35 28.63 -2.67
C PRO A 479 5.96 28.93 -3.30
N GLU A 480 5.32 30.01 -2.89
CA GLU A 480 4.00 30.41 -3.41
C GLU A 480 4.02 30.62 -4.93
N ARG A 481 5.14 31.10 -5.48
CA ARG A 481 5.29 31.25 -6.93
C ARG A 481 5.29 29.92 -7.67
N SER A 482 5.89 28.86 -7.10
CA SER A 482 5.81 27.52 -7.69
C SER A 482 4.38 26.98 -7.74
N ILE A 483 3.51 27.38 -6.77
CA ILE A 483 2.10 26.99 -6.74
C ILE A 483 1.25 27.80 -7.72
N SER A 484 1.51 29.10 -7.84
CA SER A 484 0.69 30.04 -8.62
C SER A 484 1.12 30.18 -10.08
N LYS A 485 2.35 29.81 -10.40
CA LYS A 485 2.90 29.87 -11.78
C LYS A 485 2.15 28.93 -12.71
N GLU A 486 1.85 29.42 -13.92
CA GLU A 486 1.29 28.58 -14.99
C GLU A 486 2.29 27.47 -15.38
N PRO A 487 1.86 26.20 -15.50
CA PRO A 487 2.73 25.09 -15.86
C PRO A 487 3.39 25.28 -17.23
N SER A 488 4.70 24.99 -17.26
CA SER A 488 5.50 25.07 -18.47
C SER A 488 6.73 24.17 -18.37
N ALA A 489 7.10 23.50 -19.46
CA ALA A 489 8.32 22.72 -19.57
C ALA A 489 9.59 23.58 -19.83
N GLU A 490 9.45 24.87 -20.17
CA GLU A 490 10.54 25.82 -20.46
C GLU A 490 11.59 25.27 -21.46
N LEU A 491 11.13 24.61 -22.53
CA LEU A 491 11.98 24.03 -23.59
C LEU A 491 12.07 24.92 -24.83
N ARG A 492 11.21 25.94 -24.92
CA ARG A 492 11.16 26.99 -25.95
C ARG A 492 10.69 28.31 -25.36
N PRO A 493 10.88 29.46 -26.06
CA PRO A 493 10.41 30.75 -25.59
C PRO A 493 8.90 30.77 -25.35
N ASP A 494 8.46 31.38 -24.23
CA ASP A 494 7.05 31.62 -23.85
C ASP A 494 6.16 30.36 -23.88
N GLN A 495 6.74 29.18 -23.72
CA GLN A 495 6.01 27.91 -23.70
C GLN A 495 5.08 27.82 -22.52
N ARG A 496 3.86 27.30 -22.75
CA ARG A 496 2.86 26.94 -21.74
C ARG A 496 2.26 25.58 -22.06
N ASP A 497 1.87 24.84 -21.04
CA ASP A 497 1.20 23.54 -21.23
C ASP A 497 -0.16 23.74 -21.92
N SER A 498 -0.83 24.88 -21.65
CA SER A 498 -2.08 25.31 -22.30
C SER A 498 -1.97 25.49 -23.83
N ASP A 499 -0.76 25.63 -24.41
CA ASP A 499 -0.56 25.63 -25.87
C ASP A 499 -0.96 24.29 -26.51
N SER A 500 -0.88 23.19 -25.77
CA SER A 500 -1.05 21.83 -26.28
C SER A 500 -2.18 21.06 -25.62
N LEU A 501 -2.47 21.35 -24.36
CA LEU A 501 -3.44 20.66 -23.51
C LEU A 501 -4.60 21.62 -23.14
N PRO A 502 -5.80 21.10 -22.86
CA PRO A 502 -6.82 21.91 -22.19
C PRO A 502 -6.38 22.22 -20.75
N GLU A 503 -7.05 23.17 -20.12
CA GLU A 503 -6.79 23.47 -18.71
C GLU A 503 -6.91 22.21 -17.83
N TYR A 504 -5.96 22.02 -16.91
CA TYR A 504 -5.87 20.81 -16.10
C TYR A 504 -7.16 20.47 -15.30
N PRO A 505 -7.93 21.41 -14.74
CA PRO A 505 -9.19 21.07 -14.08
C PRO A 505 -10.21 20.40 -15.02
N LEU A 506 -10.19 20.77 -16.31
CA LEU A 506 -11.05 20.17 -17.32
C LEU A 506 -10.49 18.81 -17.76
N LEU A 507 -9.18 18.75 -18.02
CA LEU A 507 -8.47 17.55 -18.41
C LEU A 507 -8.64 16.45 -17.39
N ASP A 508 -8.36 16.72 -16.11
CA ASP A 508 -8.36 15.73 -15.04
C ASP A 508 -9.76 15.13 -14.80
N ARG A 509 -10.83 15.94 -14.95
CA ARG A 509 -12.19 15.42 -14.86
C ARG A 509 -12.52 14.44 -16.00
N ILE A 510 -12.09 14.73 -17.21
CA ILE A 510 -12.26 13.81 -18.36
C ILE A 510 -11.43 12.55 -18.15
N LEU A 511 -10.19 12.69 -17.67
CA LEU A 511 -9.30 11.57 -17.38
C LEU A 511 -9.85 10.68 -16.25
N ALA A 512 -10.44 11.27 -15.22
CA ALA A 512 -11.07 10.47 -14.13
C ALA A 512 -12.18 9.56 -14.70
N ILE A 513 -13.07 10.09 -15.54
CA ILE A 513 -14.12 9.27 -16.17
C ILE A 513 -13.52 8.19 -17.07
N TYR A 514 -12.57 8.55 -17.94
CA TYR A 514 -12.03 7.59 -18.92
C TYR A 514 -11.08 6.57 -18.31
N VAL A 515 -10.20 7.00 -17.40
CA VAL A 515 -9.13 6.14 -16.84
C VAL A 515 -9.58 5.42 -15.58
N GLU A 516 -10.17 6.14 -14.60
CA GLU A 516 -10.50 5.53 -13.30
C GLU A 516 -11.84 4.80 -13.32
N GLU A 517 -12.85 5.35 -14.03
CA GLU A 517 -14.17 4.74 -14.12
C GLU A 517 -14.33 3.84 -15.37
N SER A 518 -13.31 3.76 -16.25
CA SER A 518 -13.37 3.05 -17.54
C SER A 518 -14.59 3.49 -18.39
N GLY A 519 -14.94 4.78 -18.30
CA GLY A 519 -16.09 5.37 -18.99
C GLY A 519 -15.83 5.59 -20.49
N SER A 520 -16.90 5.52 -21.29
CA SER A 520 -16.88 5.78 -22.74
C SER A 520 -16.94 7.27 -23.08
N ILE A 521 -16.74 7.63 -24.37
CA ILE A 521 -17.01 8.97 -24.89
C ILE A 521 -18.41 9.44 -24.50
N ASP A 522 -19.42 8.58 -24.60
CA ASP A 522 -20.79 8.95 -24.26
C ASP A 522 -20.97 9.25 -22.77
N ALA A 523 -20.23 8.56 -21.89
CA ALA A 523 -20.21 8.88 -20.45
C ALA A 523 -19.63 10.28 -20.19
N ILE A 524 -18.55 10.64 -20.88
CA ILE A 524 -17.90 11.96 -20.79
C ILE A 524 -18.86 13.06 -21.30
N VAL A 525 -19.52 12.84 -22.45
CA VAL A 525 -20.50 13.79 -23.00
C VAL A 525 -21.71 13.94 -22.07
N LYS A 526 -22.19 12.84 -21.48
CA LYS A 526 -23.27 12.86 -20.49
C LYS A 526 -22.90 13.65 -19.23
N ALA A 527 -21.62 13.65 -18.88
CA ALA A 527 -21.09 14.46 -17.77
C ALA A 527 -20.96 15.96 -18.12
N GLY A 528 -21.32 16.38 -19.34
CA GLY A 528 -21.40 17.76 -19.78
C GLY A 528 -20.17 18.26 -20.55
N PHE A 529 -19.28 17.37 -20.99
CA PHE A 529 -18.10 17.75 -21.78
C PHE A 529 -18.36 17.71 -23.29
N ASP A 530 -17.62 18.54 -24.01
CA ASP A 530 -17.66 18.56 -25.48
C ASP A 530 -17.16 17.25 -26.08
N ARG A 531 -17.87 16.73 -27.09
CA ARG A 531 -17.54 15.45 -27.73
C ARG A 531 -16.21 15.47 -28.49
N GLU A 532 -15.89 16.56 -29.20
CA GLU A 532 -14.65 16.64 -29.97
C GLU A 532 -13.44 16.71 -29.02
N LEU A 533 -13.59 17.45 -27.94
CA LEU A 533 -12.58 17.51 -26.87
C LEU A 533 -12.38 16.12 -26.22
N ALA A 534 -13.46 15.41 -25.89
CA ALA A 534 -13.39 14.06 -25.33
C ALA A 534 -12.63 13.10 -26.27
N ILE A 535 -12.97 13.07 -27.57
CA ILE A 535 -12.29 12.27 -28.60
C ILE A 535 -10.80 12.63 -28.67
N ARG A 536 -10.47 13.93 -28.67
CA ARG A 536 -9.08 14.40 -28.72
C ARG A 536 -8.29 13.87 -27.52
N ILE A 537 -8.83 13.98 -26.30
CA ILE A 537 -8.14 13.55 -25.08
C ILE A 537 -7.99 12.03 -25.05
N ILE A 538 -9.03 11.25 -25.36
CA ILE A 538 -8.99 9.79 -25.41
C ILE A 538 -7.91 9.32 -26.40
N ASN A 539 -7.85 9.92 -27.59
CA ASN A 539 -6.83 9.59 -28.56
C ASN A 539 -5.40 9.87 -28.06
N LEU A 540 -5.19 10.94 -27.29
CA LEU A 540 -3.89 11.19 -26.65
C LEU A 540 -3.56 10.11 -25.64
N VAL A 541 -4.53 9.72 -24.79
CA VAL A 541 -4.35 8.68 -23.77
C VAL A 541 -4.00 7.34 -24.40
N ASP A 542 -4.73 6.91 -25.42
CA ASP A 542 -4.53 5.60 -26.02
C ASP A 542 -3.19 5.51 -26.77
N ARG A 543 -2.81 6.56 -27.48
CA ARG A 543 -1.51 6.63 -28.16
C ARG A 543 -0.31 6.71 -27.24
N ALA A 544 -0.50 7.12 -25.97
CA ALA A 544 0.59 7.28 -25.01
C ALA A 544 0.99 5.99 -24.28
N GLU A 545 0.30 4.85 -24.48
CA GLU A 545 0.57 3.62 -23.75
C GLU A 545 2.04 3.16 -23.85
N TYR A 546 2.67 3.28 -25.02
CA TYR A 546 4.08 2.89 -25.20
C TYR A 546 5.05 3.74 -24.33
N LYS A 547 4.70 5.01 -24.03
CA LYS A 547 5.48 5.86 -23.13
C LYS A 547 5.31 5.41 -21.68
N ARG A 548 4.07 5.15 -21.27
CA ARG A 548 3.75 4.69 -19.91
C ARG A 548 4.43 3.39 -19.53
N ARG A 549 4.62 2.46 -20.50
CA ARG A 549 5.33 1.19 -20.29
C ARG A 549 6.82 1.34 -19.99
N GLN A 550 7.38 2.49 -20.19
CA GLN A 550 8.80 2.80 -19.92
C GLN A 550 8.96 3.78 -18.73
N TYR A 551 7.86 4.09 -18.05
CA TYR A 551 7.87 4.98 -16.90
C TYR A 551 8.25 4.21 -15.64
N PRO A 552 9.00 4.83 -14.69
CA PRO A 552 9.36 4.16 -13.44
C PRO A 552 8.14 3.80 -12.58
N PRO A 553 8.27 2.81 -11.65
CA PRO A 553 7.24 2.53 -10.66
C PRO A 553 6.97 3.73 -9.77
N GLY A 554 5.83 3.74 -9.10
CA GLY A 554 5.44 4.78 -8.17
C GLY A 554 4.18 4.38 -7.39
N PRO A 555 3.90 5.01 -6.22
CA PRO A 555 2.84 4.58 -5.33
C PRO A 555 1.47 4.66 -6.00
N LYS A 556 0.73 3.54 -5.98
CA LYS A 556 -0.68 3.55 -6.34
C LYS A 556 -1.49 4.11 -5.17
N VAL A 557 -2.25 5.15 -5.43
CA VAL A 557 -3.13 5.81 -4.44
C VAL A 557 -4.57 6.00 -4.95
N SER A 558 -4.79 5.96 -6.25
CA SER A 558 -6.10 6.10 -6.89
C SER A 558 -6.79 4.77 -7.14
N GLY A 559 -8.06 4.78 -7.56
CA GLY A 559 -8.81 3.59 -7.92
C GLY A 559 -8.24 2.82 -9.11
N MET A 560 -7.58 3.51 -10.04
CA MET A 560 -6.98 2.93 -11.25
C MET A 560 -5.66 3.63 -11.58
N ALA A 561 -4.53 2.97 -11.31
CA ALA A 561 -3.19 3.46 -11.64
C ALA A 561 -2.71 2.95 -13.00
N PHE A 562 -1.86 3.74 -13.67
CA PHE A 562 -1.18 3.29 -14.88
C PHE A 562 -0.09 2.27 -14.54
N GLY A 563 -0.04 1.18 -15.28
CA GLY A 563 0.92 0.10 -15.16
C GLY A 563 0.27 -1.21 -14.74
N LYS A 564 0.17 -1.47 -13.44
CA LYS A 564 -0.32 -2.76 -12.95
C LYS A 564 -1.84 -2.92 -13.07
N ASP A 565 -2.62 -1.85 -12.85
CA ASP A 565 -4.09 -1.88 -12.94
C ASP A 565 -4.58 -1.78 -14.39
N ARG A 566 -4.26 -0.67 -15.06
CA ARG A 566 -4.70 -0.39 -16.43
C ARG A 566 -3.67 -0.94 -17.41
N ARG A 567 -4.04 -1.98 -18.16
CA ARG A 567 -3.16 -2.74 -19.07
C ARG A 567 -3.73 -2.77 -20.48
N LEU A 568 -3.57 -1.69 -21.24
CA LEU A 568 -3.96 -1.68 -22.65
C LEU A 568 -2.87 -2.30 -23.54
N PRO A 569 -3.23 -2.93 -24.66
CA PRO A 569 -2.26 -3.35 -25.68
C PRO A 569 -1.56 -2.12 -26.29
N MET A 570 -0.23 -2.13 -26.37
CA MET A 570 0.54 -1.05 -27.00
C MET A 570 0.35 -1.00 -28.52
N THR A 571 0.13 -2.15 -29.15
CA THR A 571 -0.05 -2.30 -30.60
C THR A 571 -1.54 -2.48 -30.92
N SER A 572 -2.35 -1.51 -30.53
CA SER A 572 -3.78 -1.50 -30.77
C SER A 572 -4.16 -0.51 -31.87
N HIS A 573 -5.13 -0.87 -32.68
CA HIS A 573 -5.82 0.00 -33.64
C HIS A 573 -7.26 0.30 -33.21
N TRP A 574 -7.65 -0.13 -31.98
CA TRP A 574 -8.94 0.21 -31.42
C TRP A 574 -8.94 1.67 -30.97
N HIS A 575 -9.95 2.41 -31.41
CA HIS A 575 -10.27 3.76 -30.95
C HIS A 575 -11.76 3.81 -30.66
N GLU A 576 -12.15 4.45 -29.56
CA GLU A 576 -13.57 4.72 -29.28
C GLU A 576 -14.20 5.76 -30.20
#